data_5b9a3cf1c86bb8c5f79fa53769d3823b
#
_entry.id   5b9a3cf1c86bb8c5f79fa53769d3823b
#
_cell.length_a   1.000
_cell.length_b   1.000
_cell.length_c   1.000
_cell.angle_alpha   90.00
_cell.angle_beta   90.00
_cell.angle_gamma   90.00
#
_symmetry.space_group_name_H-M   'P 1'
#
loop_
_entity.id
_entity.type
_entity.pdbx_description
1 polymer ?
#
loop_
_entity_poly.entity_id
_entity_poly.type
_entity_poly.pdbx_seq_one_letter_code
_entity_poly.pdbx_strand_id
1 'polypeptide(L)'
;YGFELSIDGILHEIEPGDMEYQAASQGVNEFSQPVVRLIDALFTEAVQQGASDIHFEPESSFLRIRYRVDGVLRQVRSLHKSFWPAMVVRMKVMSGMNIAETRAPQDGRMSLRLSGRPIDFRVASHPTTHGENLVLRILDRQKGIVPIQQIGLDDAALNTLKLIIAKPEGIILVTGPTGSGKTTTLYSALKSIATRELNITTIEDPIEMVLEEFNQTAVQAK
;
A
#
# COMPACT_ATOMS: atom_id res chain seq x y z
N TYR A 1 5.51 10.39 -25.38
CA TYR A 1 6.89 10.46 -24.88
C TYR A 1 6.80 10.69 -23.38
N GLY A 2 6.78 9.59 -22.59
CA GLY A 2 6.86 9.65 -21.14
C GLY A 2 8.33 9.83 -20.75
N PHE A 3 8.66 10.92 -20.10
CA PHE A 3 9.88 11.03 -19.32
C PHE A 3 9.73 10.06 -18.14
N GLU A 4 10.34 8.88 -18.21
CA GLU A 4 10.70 8.12 -17.01
C GLU A 4 11.78 8.92 -16.29
N LEU A 5 11.35 9.75 -15.34
CA LEU A 5 12.26 10.35 -14.40
C LEU A 5 12.82 9.22 -13.53
N SER A 6 14.03 8.75 -13.83
CA SER A 6 14.72 7.78 -12.99
C SER A 6 14.92 8.41 -11.61
N ILE A 7 14.81 7.60 -10.54
CA ILE A 7 15.08 8.05 -9.18
C ILE A 7 16.45 8.74 -9.08
N ASP A 8 17.44 8.21 -9.79
CA ASP A 8 18.79 8.77 -9.84
C ASP A 8 18.81 10.15 -10.50
N GLY A 9 17.99 10.40 -11.52
CA GLY A 9 17.81 11.73 -12.12
C GLY A 9 17.20 12.74 -11.15
N ILE A 10 16.20 12.33 -10.38
CA ILE A 10 15.58 13.19 -9.35
C ILE A 10 16.57 13.51 -8.23
N LEU A 11 17.39 12.54 -7.81
CA LEU A 11 18.40 12.74 -6.78
C LEU A 11 19.50 13.68 -7.22
N HIS A 12 19.87 13.70 -8.51
CA HIS A 12 20.83 14.68 -9.05
C HIS A 12 20.29 16.11 -9.10
N GLU A 13 18.98 16.30 -9.19
CA GLU A 13 18.35 17.63 -9.14
C GLU A 13 18.34 18.23 -7.72
N ILE A 14 18.54 17.41 -6.68
CA ILE A 14 18.49 17.82 -5.28
C ILE A 14 19.91 17.80 -4.71
N GLU A 15 20.60 18.94 -4.68
CA GLU A 15 21.89 19.04 -4.00
C GLU A 15 21.70 18.95 -2.48
N PRO A 16 22.49 18.11 -1.77
CA PRO A 16 22.34 17.91 -0.32
C PRO A 16 22.44 19.19 0.53
N GLY A 17 23.12 20.23 0.03
CA GLY A 17 23.29 21.52 0.72
C GLY A 17 22.08 22.44 0.67
N ASP A 18 21.22 22.31 -0.32
CA ASP A 18 20.04 23.18 -0.49
C ASP A 18 18.92 22.86 0.50
N MET A 19 18.89 21.66 1.05
CA MET A 19 17.83 21.21 1.95
C MET A 19 17.93 21.80 3.36
N GLU A 20 19.13 22.04 3.90
CA GLU A 20 19.29 22.64 5.24
C GLU A 20 19.00 24.14 5.27
N TYR A 21 19.37 24.86 4.22
CA TYR A 21 19.19 26.33 4.15
C TYR A 21 17.74 26.71 3.88
N GLN A 22 17.04 25.92 3.13
CA GLN A 22 15.65 26.17 2.75
C GLN A 22 14.65 25.74 3.83
N ALA A 23 14.94 24.74 4.66
CA ALA A 23 14.08 24.35 5.79
C ALA A 23 13.91 25.49 6.83
N ALA A 24 14.80 26.46 6.86
CA ALA A 24 14.77 27.57 7.80
C ALA A 24 14.07 28.84 7.27
N SER A 25 13.78 28.95 5.97
CA SER A 25 13.44 30.25 5.37
C SER A 25 12.17 30.38 4.53
N GLN A 26 11.47 29.30 4.16
CA GLN A 26 10.29 29.41 3.29
C GLN A 26 9.15 28.43 3.62
N GLY A 27 7.93 28.85 3.41
CA GLY A 27 6.72 28.10 3.71
C GLY A 27 6.56 26.82 2.86
N VAL A 28 5.80 25.89 3.39
CA VAL A 28 5.59 24.48 3.01
C VAL A 28 5.37 24.19 1.51
N ASN A 29 5.18 25.19 0.65
CA ASN A 29 4.72 24.97 -0.73
C ASN A 29 5.81 24.86 -1.82
N GLU A 30 7.02 25.33 -1.61
CA GLU A 30 8.08 25.26 -2.64
C GLU A 30 9.03 24.06 -2.48
N PHE A 31 9.11 23.49 -1.29
CA PHE A 31 9.89 22.27 -1.00
C PHE A 31 9.29 21.01 -1.59
N SER A 32 8.01 21.07 -1.99
CA SER A 32 7.24 19.87 -2.21
C SER A 32 7.57 19.13 -3.50
N GLN A 33 8.07 19.80 -4.53
CA GLN A 33 8.14 19.14 -5.85
C GLN A 33 9.21 18.03 -5.98
N PRO A 34 10.48 18.22 -5.58
CA PRO A 34 11.47 17.15 -5.73
C PRO A 34 11.22 15.97 -4.77
N VAL A 35 10.87 16.26 -3.49
CA VAL A 35 10.56 15.20 -2.50
C VAL A 35 9.29 14.45 -2.88
N VAL A 36 8.27 15.13 -3.40
CA VAL A 36 7.04 14.50 -3.89
C VAL A 36 7.37 13.55 -5.04
N ARG A 37 8.11 14.01 -6.04
CA ARG A 37 8.52 13.16 -7.18
C ARG A 37 9.36 11.97 -6.75
N LEU A 38 10.24 12.15 -5.76
CA LEU A 38 11.05 11.06 -5.21
C LEU A 38 10.17 10.00 -4.54
N ILE A 39 9.22 10.39 -3.71
CA ILE A 39 8.28 9.48 -3.05
C ILE A 39 7.43 8.75 -4.08
N ASP A 40 6.86 9.46 -5.06
CA ASP A 40 6.04 8.88 -6.12
C ASP A 40 6.84 7.89 -6.98
N ALA A 41 8.11 8.20 -7.28
CA ALA A 41 9.00 7.31 -8.02
C ALA A 41 9.32 6.02 -7.22
N LEU A 42 9.61 6.15 -5.91
CA LEU A 42 9.84 5.01 -5.02
C LEU A 42 8.61 4.11 -4.91
N PHE A 43 7.42 4.70 -4.79
CA PHE A 43 6.17 3.94 -4.72
C PHE A 43 5.88 3.23 -6.06
N THR A 44 6.09 3.92 -7.17
CA THR A 44 5.91 3.35 -8.50
C THR A 44 6.86 2.19 -8.73
N GLU A 45 8.14 2.35 -8.39
CA GLU A 45 9.16 1.29 -8.49
C GLU A 45 8.77 0.08 -7.62
N ALA A 46 8.33 0.28 -6.37
CA ALA A 46 7.91 -0.79 -5.48
C ALA A 46 6.72 -1.58 -6.06
N VAL A 47 5.71 -0.88 -6.60
CA VAL A 47 4.54 -1.52 -7.23
C VAL A 47 4.94 -2.30 -8.49
N GLN A 48 5.84 -1.76 -9.32
CA GLN A 48 6.35 -2.43 -10.52
C GLN A 48 7.14 -3.69 -10.18
N GLN A 49 7.95 -3.65 -9.10
CA GLN A 49 8.69 -4.82 -8.61
C GLN A 49 7.82 -5.85 -7.87
N GLY A 50 6.52 -5.58 -7.70
CA GLY A 50 5.60 -6.48 -7.00
C GLY A 50 5.84 -6.55 -5.50
N ALA A 51 6.39 -5.51 -4.90
CA ALA A 51 6.61 -5.45 -3.47
C ALA A 51 5.28 -5.50 -2.69
N SER A 52 5.29 -6.18 -1.56
CA SER A 52 4.18 -6.18 -0.59
C SER A 52 4.30 -5.06 0.42
N ASP A 53 5.53 -4.69 0.80
CA ASP A 53 5.79 -3.65 1.78
C ASP A 53 6.99 -2.79 1.37
N ILE A 54 6.94 -1.51 1.74
CA ILE A 54 8.05 -0.54 1.64
C ILE A 54 8.45 -0.15 3.04
N HIS A 55 9.74 -0.22 3.35
CA HIS A 55 10.30 0.19 4.63
C HIS A 55 11.21 1.39 4.45
N PHE A 56 10.94 2.47 5.18
CA PHE A 56 11.81 3.63 5.32
C PHE A 56 12.40 3.63 6.72
N GLU A 57 13.70 3.43 6.82
CA GLU A 57 14.41 3.21 8.07
C GLU A 57 15.54 4.22 8.20
N PRO A 58 15.36 5.31 9.00
CA PRO A 58 16.44 6.23 9.27
C PRO A 58 17.49 5.58 10.16
N GLU A 59 18.74 5.73 9.74
CA GLU A 59 19.94 5.33 10.47
C GLU A 59 20.67 6.57 11.02
N SER A 60 21.86 6.39 11.56
CA SER A 60 22.67 7.52 12.09
C SER A 60 22.98 8.58 11.04
N SER A 61 23.39 8.19 9.83
CA SER A 61 23.85 9.09 8.77
C SER A 61 23.09 8.98 7.44
N PHE A 62 22.25 7.96 7.28
CA PHE A 62 21.52 7.72 6.04
C PHE A 62 20.09 7.23 6.30
N LEU A 63 19.26 7.27 5.28
CA LEU A 63 17.94 6.65 5.21
C LEU A 63 18.05 5.37 4.40
N ARG A 64 17.75 4.22 5.01
CA ARG A 64 17.66 2.93 4.33
C ARG A 64 16.27 2.74 3.80
N ILE A 65 16.16 2.35 2.51
CA ILE A 65 14.88 2.00 1.88
C ILE A 65 14.95 0.54 1.48
N ARG A 66 13.96 -0.25 1.94
CA ARG A 66 13.85 -1.67 1.63
C ARG A 66 12.47 -1.99 1.08
N TYR A 67 12.41 -2.89 0.11
CA TYR A 67 11.17 -3.49 -0.38
C TYR A 67 11.09 -4.93 0.06
N ARG A 68 9.89 -5.37 0.41
CA ARG A 68 9.60 -6.79 0.60
C ARG A 68 9.04 -7.35 -0.69
N VAL A 69 9.82 -8.21 -1.36
CA VAL A 69 9.43 -8.89 -2.61
C VAL A 69 9.48 -10.39 -2.34
N ASP A 70 8.39 -11.10 -2.62
CA ASP A 70 8.25 -12.55 -2.36
C ASP A 70 8.61 -12.94 -0.91
N GLY A 71 8.19 -12.13 0.04
CA GLY A 71 8.44 -12.35 1.47
C GLY A 71 9.84 -11.92 1.96
N VAL A 72 10.78 -11.63 1.05
CA VAL A 72 12.16 -11.26 1.39
C VAL A 72 12.34 -9.75 1.37
N LEU A 73 12.88 -9.18 2.46
CA LEU A 73 13.28 -7.78 2.53
C LEU A 73 14.61 -7.56 1.81
N ARG A 74 14.60 -6.68 0.80
CA ARG A 74 15.79 -6.31 0.03
C ARG A 74 16.03 -4.82 0.14
N GLN A 75 17.27 -4.41 0.40
CA GLN A 75 17.64 -3.01 0.34
C GLN A 75 17.70 -2.57 -1.13
N VAL A 76 16.94 -1.51 -1.44
CA VAL A 76 16.85 -0.98 -2.80
C VAL A 76 17.59 0.35 -2.94
N ARG A 77 17.57 1.17 -1.88
CA ARG A 77 18.23 2.49 -1.88
C ARG A 77 18.82 2.83 -0.51
N SER A 78 19.78 3.72 -0.55
CA SER A 78 20.32 4.41 0.62
C SER A 78 20.44 5.89 0.26
N LEU A 79 19.71 6.74 0.96
CA LEU A 79 19.68 8.17 0.72
C LEU A 79 20.38 8.92 1.87
N HIS A 80 20.84 10.13 1.61
CA HIS A 80 21.34 10.98 2.69
C HIS A 80 20.21 11.28 3.69
N LYS A 81 20.51 11.30 4.97
CA LYS A 81 19.52 11.46 6.05
C LYS A 81 18.72 12.77 5.95
N SER A 82 19.29 13.81 5.35
CA SER A 82 18.65 15.12 5.17
C SER A 82 17.32 15.05 4.38
N PHE A 83 17.10 14.01 3.58
CA PHE A 83 15.83 13.82 2.87
C PHE A 83 14.70 13.40 3.79
N TRP A 84 15.03 12.74 4.92
CA TRP A 84 14.03 12.06 5.74
C TRP A 84 12.98 13.00 6.38
N PRO A 85 13.36 14.15 6.99
CA PRO A 85 12.36 15.03 7.62
C PRO A 85 11.25 15.47 6.67
N ALA A 86 11.57 15.82 5.43
CA ALA A 86 10.58 16.23 4.45
C ALA A 86 9.74 15.03 3.96
N MET A 87 10.36 13.87 3.77
CA MET A 87 9.68 12.64 3.33
C MET A 87 8.69 12.14 4.37
N VAL A 88 9.07 12.08 5.66
CA VAL A 88 8.19 11.58 6.73
C VAL A 88 6.98 12.48 6.92
N VAL A 89 7.17 13.80 6.91
CA VAL A 89 6.08 14.78 7.01
C VAL A 89 5.10 14.58 5.85
N ARG A 90 5.60 14.50 4.62
CA ARG A 90 4.75 14.28 3.43
C ARG A 90 3.94 13.00 3.54
N MET A 91 4.56 11.88 3.90
CA MET A 91 3.87 10.59 4.03
C MET A 91 2.85 10.60 5.17
N LYS A 92 3.14 11.26 6.30
CA LYS A 92 2.17 11.44 7.39
C LYS A 92 0.96 12.25 6.96
N VAL A 93 1.17 13.37 6.26
CA VAL A 93 0.06 14.18 5.72
C VAL A 93 -0.81 13.36 4.77
N MET A 94 -0.19 12.65 3.82
CA MET A 94 -0.92 11.83 2.85
C MET A 94 -1.72 10.70 3.49
N SER A 95 -1.25 10.16 4.61
CA SER A 95 -1.89 9.05 5.34
C SER A 95 -2.81 9.50 6.49
N GLY A 96 -3.02 10.82 6.67
CA GLY A 96 -3.88 11.37 7.72
C GLY A 96 -3.34 11.26 9.14
N MET A 97 -2.01 11.11 9.28
CA MET A 97 -1.35 11.03 10.60
C MET A 97 -1.05 12.42 11.16
N ASN A 98 -0.90 12.50 12.48
CA ASN A 98 -0.46 13.72 13.16
C ASN A 98 1.04 13.96 12.95
N ILE A 99 1.40 15.04 12.24
CA ILE A 99 2.78 15.40 11.95
C ILE A 99 3.55 15.91 13.17
N ALA A 100 2.85 16.45 14.16
CA ALA A 100 3.47 16.98 15.38
C ALA A 100 3.81 15.88 16.38
N GLU A 101 3.18 14.71 16.29
CA GLU A 101 3.47 13.57 17.17
C GLU A 101 4.55 12.69 16.54
N THR A 102 5.71 12.60 17.19
CA THR A 102 6.89 11.84 16.73
C THR A 102 7.32 10.76 17.71
N ARG A 103 6.66 10.67 18.90
CA ARG A 103 7.06 9.80 20.00
C ARG A 103 6.16 8.59 20.19
N ALA A 104 4.96 8.62 19.59
CA ALA A 104 4.00 7.53 19.67
C ALA A 104 3.85 6.85 18.30
N PRO A 105 3.65 5.52 18.26
CA PRO A 105 3.26 4.83 17.04
C PRO A 105 1.95 5.39 16.47
N GLN A 106 1.86 5.45 15.16
CA GLN A 106 0.66 5.90 14.45
C GLN A 106 0.36 4.99 13.28
N ASP A 107 -0.90 4.84 12.97
CA ASP A 107 -1.39 4.14 11.79
C ASP A 107 -2.19 5.09 10.90
N GLY A 108 -2.04 4.94 9.59
CA GLY A 108 -2.74 5.75 8.61
C GLY A 108 -3.02 4.98 7.33
N ARG A 109 -3.77 5.62 6.43
CA ARG A 109 -4.10 5.05 5.13
C ARG A 109 -4.03 6.14 4.07
N MET A 110 -3.57 5.76 2.88
CA MET A 110 -3.60 6.66 1.73
C MET A 110 -3.91 5.86 0.46
N SER A 111 -4.51 6.54 -0.51
CA SER A 111 -4.80 5.98 -1.84
C SER A 111 -4.15 6.86 -2.89
N LEU A 112 -3.39 6.27 -3.79
CA LEU A 112 -2.68 6.96 -4.87
C LEU A 112 -2.99 6.31 -6.21
N ARG A 113 -2.93 7.11 -7.27
CA ARG A 113 -2.92 6.59 -8.64
C ARG A 113 -1.49 6.44 -9.13
N LEU A 114 -1.01 5.20 -9.19
CA LEU A 114 0.33 4.88 -9.69
C LEU A 114 0.21 4.09 -10.99
N SER A 115 0.90 4.53 -12.04
CA SER A 115 0.83 3.91 -13.37
C SER A 115 -0.61 3.70 -13.87
N GLY A 116 -1.49 4.69 -13.62
CA GLY A 116 -2.90 4.65 -14.03
C GLY A 116 -3.82 3.77 -13.17
N ARG A 117 -3.30 3.09 -12.14
CA ARG A 117 -4.05 2.18 -11.26
C ARG A 117 -4.21 2.76 -9.86
N PRO A 118 -5.36 2.58 -9.20
CA PRO A 118 -5.54 2.94 -7.81
C PRO A 118 -4.82 1.91 -6.92
N ILE A 119 -3.89 2.40 -6.10
CA ILE A 119 -3.15 1.62 -5.11
C ILE A 119 -3.44 2.20 -3.74
N ASP A 120 -3.82 1.36 -2.80
CA ASP A 120 -4.00 1.74 -1.41
C ASP A 120 -2.74 1.36 -0.61
N PHE A 121 -2.45 2.16 0.41
CA PHE A 121 -1.36 1.90 1.34
C PHE A 121 -1.89 1.96 2.78
N ARG A 122 -1.52 0.97 3.58
CA ARG A 122 -1.56 1.08 5.04
C ARG A 122 -0.20 1.50 5.52
N VAL A 123 -0.16 2.56 6.28
CA VAL A 123 1.09 3.19 6.73
C VAL A 123 1.15 3.10 8.24
N ALA A 124 2.21 2.50 8.77
CA ALA A 124 2.51 2.47 10.19
C ALA A 124 3.79 3.26 10.45
N SER A 125 3.76 4.15 11.45
CA SER A 125 4.89 4.91 11.94
C SER A 125 5.31 4.38 13.31
N HIS A 126 6.61 4.19 13.52
CA HIS A 126 7.19 3.78 14.80
C HIS A 126 8.38 4.65 15.15
N PRO A 127 8.42 5.25 16.36
CA PRO A 127 9.57 5.98 16.84
C PRO A 127 10.77 5.03 17.05
N THR A 128 11.95 5.47 16.62
CA THR A 128 13.22 4.77 16.83
C THR A 128 14.29 5.72 17.33
N THR A 129 15.47 5.21 17.66
CA THR A 129 16.61 6.02 18.14
C THR A 129 17.12 7.03 17.11
N HIS A 130 16.90 6.77 15.82
CA HIS A 130 17.39 7.61 14.73
C HIS A 130 16.29 8.41 14.01
N GLY A 131 15.07 8.37 14.50
CA GLY A 131 13.89 9.02 13.93
C GLY A 131 12.73 8.05 13.80
N GLU A 132 11.65 8.46 13.14
CA GLU A 132 10.50 7.60 12.91
C GLU A 132 10.77 6.65 11.73
N ASN A 133 10.58 5.35 11.93
CA ASN A 133 10.47 4.39 10.82
C ASN A 133 9.06 4.44 10.25
N LEU A 134 8.95 4.36 8.94
CA LEU A 134 7.66 4.13 8.28
C LEU A 134 7.66 2.81 7.53
N VAL A 135 6.58 2.06 7.71
CA VAL A 135 6.31 0.84 6.94
C VAL A 135 5.00 1.03 6.18
N LEU A 136 5.05 0.85 4.88
CA LEU A 136 3.89 0.98 4.00
C LEU A 136 3.57 -0.40 3.40
N ARG A 137 2.39 -0.94 3.73
CA ARG A 137 1.86 -2.13 3.04
C ARG A 137 1.11 -1.72 1.80
N ILE A 138 1.48 -2.31 0.67
CA ILE A 138 0.87 -2.06 -0.64
C ILE A 138 -0.35 -2.96 -0.80
N LEU A 139 -1.49 -2.34 -1.09
CA LEU A 139 -2.76 -3.02 -1.36
C LEU A 139 -3.19 -2.69 -2.79
N ASP A 140 -2.75 -3.51 -3.73
CA ASP A 140 -3.12 -3.35 -5.14
C ASP A 140 -4.51 -3.96 -5.37
N ARG A 141 -5.52 -3.10 -5.55
CA ARG A 141 -6.92 -3.52 -5.75
C ARG A 141 -7.10 -4.46 -6.95
N GLN A 142 -6.24 -4.40 -7.95
CA GLN A 142 -6.36 -5.25 -9.14
C GLN A 142 -5.74 -6.62 -8.98
N LYS A 143 -4.75 -6.77 -8.09
CA LYS A 143 -4.08 -8.06 -7.87
C LYS A 143 -4.88 -9.02 -6.98
N GLY A 144 -5.85 -8.54 -6.24
CA GLY A 144 -6.59 -9.33 -5.25
C GLY A 144 -7.82 -10.05 -5.79
N ILE A 145 -8.33 -9.69 -6.97
CA ILE A 145 -9.53 -10.30 -7.55
C ILE A 145 -9.18 -10.86 -8.92
N VAL A 146 -9.20 -12.15 -9.00
CA VAL A 146 -9.06 -12.88 -10.27
C VAL A 146 -10.41 -13.50 -10.64
N PRO A 147 -10.72 -13.72 -11.92
CA PRO A 147 -11.87 -14.51 -12.31
C PRO A 147 -11.88 -15.84 -11.55
N ILE A 148 -13.06 -16.33 -11.14
CA ILE A 148 -13.16 -17.56 -10.35
C ILE A 148 -12.50 -18.76 -11.04
N GLN A 149 -12.39 -18.73 -12.37
CA GLN A 149 -11.72 -19.73 -13.18
C GLN A 149 -10.19 -19.72 -13.02
N GLN A 150 -9.63 -18.64 -12.49
CA GLN A 150 -8.18 -18.41 -12.39
C GLN A 150 -7.66 -18.48 -10.95
N ILE A 151 -8.49 -18.88 -9.97
CA ILE A 151 -8.07 -18.99 -8.56
C ILE A 151 -7.16 -20.20 -8.28
N GLY A 152 -6.85 -21.03 -9.29
CA GLY A 152 -5.93 -22.14 -9.18
C GLY A 152 -6.56 -23.47 -8.75
N LEU A 153 -7.88 -23.59 -8.82
CA LEU A 153 -8.58 -24.88 -8.61
C LEU A 153 -8.55 -25.71 -9.89
N ASP A 154 -8.52 -27.03 -9.73
CA ASP A 154 -8.80 -27.95 -10.83
C ASP A 154 -10.27 -27.88 -11.26
N ASP A 155 -10.60 -28.44 -12.42
CA ASP A 155 -11.94 -28.35 -13.00
C ASP A 155 -13.02 -29.00 -12.10
N ALA A 156 -12.70 -30.08 -11.39
CA ALA A 156 -13.64 -30.75 -10.51
C ALA A 156 -13.97 -29.92 -9.28
N ALA A 157 -12.93 -29.36 -8.64
CA ALA A 157 -13.07 -28.47 -7.49
C ALA A 157 -13.77 -27.16 -7.88
N LEU A 158 -13.42 -26.58 -9.03
CA LEU A 158 -14.06 -25.37 -9.54
C LEU A 158 -15.56 -25.59 -9.81
N ASN A 159 -15.93 -26.70 -10.43
CA ASN A 159 -17.33 -27.04 -10.67
C ASN A 159 -18.10 -27.26 -9.36
N THR A 160 -17.47 -27.93 -8.39
CA THR A 160 -18.04 -28.08 -7.05
C THR A 160 -18.28 -26.74 -6.37
N LEU A 161 -17.29 -25.84 -6.41
CA LEU A 161 -17.41 -24.49 -5.84
C LEU A 161 -18.55 -23.71 -6.49
N LYS A 162 -18.68 -23.74 -7.81
CA LYS A 162 -19.78 -23.09 -8.54
C LYS A 162 -21.16 -23.64 -8.14
N LEU A 163 -21.26 -24.95 -7.96
CA LEU A 163 -22.52 -25.58 -7.52
C LEU A 163 -22.89 -25.18 -6.08
N ILE A 164 -21.91 -25.06 -5.19
CA ILE A 164 -22.12 -24.64 -3.80
C ILE A 164 -22.56 -23.17 -3.75
N ILE A 165 -21.87 -22.28 -4.49
CA ILE A 165 -22.16 -20.85 -4.53
C ILE A 165 -23.57 -20.58 -5.11
N ALA A 166 -24.04 -21.41 -6.04
CA ALA A 166 -25.35 -21.26 -6.65
C ALA A 166 -26.52 -21.72 -5.75
N LYS A 167 -26.25 -22.28 -4.57
CA LYS A 167 -27.31 -22.67 -3.64
C LYS A 167 -27.96 -21.43 -2.99
N PRO A 168 -29.28 -21.45 -2.81
CA PRO A 168 -30.00 -20.29 -2.25
C PRO A 168 -29.76 -20.07 -0.77
N GLU A 169 -29.23 -21.06 -0.04
CA GLU A 169 -28.97 -21.00 1.39
C GLU A 169 -27.80 -21.91 1.78
N GLY A 170 -27.17 -21.63 2.91
CA GLY A 170 -26.07 -22.41 3.46
C GLY A 170 -24.95 -21.52 3.99
N ILE A 171 -23.86 -22.17 4.43
CA ILE A 171 -22.64 -21.53 4.89
C ILE A 171 -21.46 -22.12 4.12
N ILE A 172 -20.60 -21.27 3.60
CA ILE A 172 -19.32 -21.65 2.97
C ILE A 172 -18.19 -21.13 3.86
N LEU A 173 -17.34 -22.02 4.35
CA LEU A 173 -16.17 -21.67 5.14
C LEU A 173 -14.91 -21.75 4.28
N VAL A 174 -14.14 -20.65 4.25
CA VAL A 174 -12.82 -20.60 3.60
C VAL A 174 -11.75 -20.41 4.69
N THR A 175 -10.94 -21.43 4.90
CA THR A 175 -9.92 -21.46 5.98
C THR A 175 -8.53 -21.64 5.43
N GLY A 176 -7.52 -21.26 6.22
CA GLY A 176 -6.11 -21.42 5.86
C GLY A 176 -5.21 -20.38 6.53
N PRO A 177 -3.88 -20.50 6.45
CA PRO A 177 -2.93 -19.54 7.00
C PRO A 177 -2.97 -18.19 6.28
N THR A 178 -2.28 -17.19 6.84
CA THR A 178 -2.11 -15.88 6.19
C THR A 178 -1.39 -16.07 4.85
N GLY A 179 -1.86 -15.36 3.81
CA GLY A 179 -1.30 -15.47 2.47
C GLY A 179 -1.75 -16.68 1.64
N SER A 180 -2.63 -17.55 2.16
CA SER A 180 -3.13 -18.72 1.42
C SER A 180 -4.18 -18.43 0.34
N GLY A 181 -4.55 -17.15 0.15
CA GLY A 181 -5.53 -16.75 -0.87
C GLY A 181 -7.00 -16.76 -0.41
N LYS A 182 -7.28 -16.84 0.90
CA LYS A 182 -8.67 -16.81 1.44
C LYS A 182 -9.48 -15.63 0.91
N THR A 183 -8.95 -14.43 1.07
CA THR A 183 -9.58 -13.17 0.63
C THR A 183 -9.79 -13.17 -0.88
N THR A 184 -8.78 -13.58 -1.65
CA THR A 184 -8.88 -13.71 -3.11
C THR A 184 -10.00 -14.67 -3.50
N THR A 185 -10.07 -15.83 -2.87
CA THR A 185 -11.12 -16.84 -3.14
C THR A 185 -12.50 -16.28 -2.82
N LEU A 186 -12.67 -15.64 -1.65
CA LEU A 186 -13.96 -15.04 -1.25
C LEU A 186 -14.42 -13.95 -2.22
N TYR A 187 -13.54 -12.97 -2.51
CA TYR A 187 -13.89 -11.89 -3.44
C TYR A 187 -14.15 -12.38 -4.87
N SER A 188 -13.38 -13.35 -5.35
CA SER A 188 -13.59 -13.96 -6.68
C SER A 188 -14.91 -14.72 -6.74
N ALA A 189 -15.28 -15.43 -5.66
CA ALA A 189 -16.55 -16.11 -5.55
C ALA A 189 -17.71 -15.11 -5.51
N LEU A 190 -17.66 -14.09 -4.64
CA LEU A 190 -18.68 -13.06 -4.55
C LEU A 190 -18.84 -12.30 -5.86
N LYS A 191 -17.73 -11.94 -6.51
CA LYS A 191 -17.77 -11.27 -7.81
C LYS A 191 -18.37 -12.13 -8.92
N SER A 192 -18.23 -13.46 -8.84
CA SER A 192 -18.81 -14.37 -9.83
C SER A 192 -20.33 -14.44 -9.78
N ILE A 193 -20.95 -14.09 -8.64
CA ILE A 193 -22.40 -14.05 -8.45
C ILE A 193 -22.97 -12.64 -8.41
N ALA A 194 -22.11 -11.61 -8.37
CA ALA A 194 -22.56 -10.23 -8.30
C ALA A 194 -23.34 -9.84 -9.56
N THR A 195 -24.62 -9.54 -9.38
CA THR A 195 -25.50 -8.98 -10.39
C THR A 195 -26.17 -7.73 -9.83
N ARG A 196 -26.77 -6.91 -10.69
CA ARG A 196 -27.52 -5.72 -10.24
C ARG A 196 -28.74 -6.04 -9.39
N GLU A 197 -29.18 -7.29 -9.40
CA GLU A 197 -30.36 -7.79 -8.69
C GLU A 197 -30.03 -8.34 -7.31
N LEU A 198 -28.73 -8.58 -7.01
CA LEU A 198 -28.30 -9.16 -5.76
C LEU A 198 -27.66 -8.08 -4.87
N ASN A 199 -28.11 -8.02 -3.62
CA ASN A 199 -27.50 -7.21 -2.59
C ASN A 199 -26.45 -8.04 -1.85
N ILE A 200 -25.17 -7.79 -2.13
CA ILE A 200 -24.07 -8.45 -1.46
C ILE A 200 -23.56 -7.54 -0.33
N THR A 201 -23.67 -8.02 0.90
CA THR A 201 -23.18 -7.32 2.08
C THR A 201 -22.01 -8.07 2.70
N THR A 202 -20.94 -7.35 3.03
CA THR A 202 -19.79 -7.91 3.73
C THR A 202 -19.55 -7.22 5.08
N ILE A 203 -18.97 -7.97 6.03
CA ILE A 203 -18.47 -7.47 7.30
C ILE A 203 -17.01 -7.91 7.39
N GLU A 204 -16.09 -6.95 7.46
CA GLU A 204 -14.65 -7.20 7.29
C GLU A 204 -13.82 -6.53 8.37
N ASP A 205 -12.75 -7.21 8.80
CA ASP A 205 -11.79 -6.68 9.78
C ASP A 205 -10.33 -6.83 9.29
N PRO A 206 -9.85 -5.81 8.63
CA PRO A 206 -10.52 -4.68 7.99
C PRO A 206 -10.91 -4.99 6.54
N ILE A 207 -11.61 -4.05 5.86
CA ILE A 207 -11.85 -4.12 4.42
C ILE A 207 -10.48 -4.10 3.72
N GLU A 208 -10.17 -5.18 2.98
CA GLU A 208 -8.92 -5.31 2.23
C GLU A 208 -8.96 -4.55 0.90
N MET A 209 -10.11 -4.59 0.22
CA MET A 209 -10.34 -3.90 -1.05
C MET A 209 -11.74 -3.33 -1.09
N VAL A 210 -11.86 -2.07 -1.53
CA VAL A 210 -13.16 -1.44 -1.74
C VAL A 210 -13.68 -1.81 -3.13
N LEU A 211 -14.87 -2.38 -3.18
CA LEU A 211 -15.57 -2.79 -4.40
C LEU A 211 -16.91 -2.07 -4.49
N GLU A 212 -17.16 -1.41 -5.62
CA GLU A 212 -18.39 -0.63 -5.82
C GLU A 212 -19.66 -1.54 -5.91
N GLU A 213 -19.47 -2.81 -6.25
CA GLU A 213 -20.56 -3.77 -6.38
C GLU A 213 -21.03 -4.35 -5.03
N PHE A 214 -20.32 -4.07 -3.91
CA PHE A 214 -20.61 -4.64 -2.59
C PHE A 214 -20.92 -3.58 -1.55
N ASN A 215 -21.83 -3.89 -0.64
CA ASN A 215 -22.09 -3.09 0.56
C ASN A 215 -21.14 -3.56 1.67
N GLN A 216 -19.97 -2.92 1.77
CA GLN A 216 -18.90 -3.35 2.66
C GLN A 216 -18.93 -2.56 3.98
N THR A 217 -18.90 -3.27 5.09
CA THR A 217 -18.84 -2.70 6.45
C THR A 217 -17.55 -3.14 7.14
N ALA A 218 -16.78 -2.16 7.61
CA ALA A 218 -15.61 -2.45 8.45
C ALA A 218 -16.04 -2.67 9.91
N VAL A 219 -15.48 -3.69 10.55
CA VAL A 219 -15.63 -3.86 12.00
C VAL A 219 -14.94 -2.69 12.69
N GLN A 220 -15.66 -2.01 13.57
CA GLN A 220 -15.12 -0.97 14.44
C GLN A 220 -14.88 -1.58 15.81
N ALA A 221 -13.62 -1.72 16.21
CA ALA A 221 -13.29 -2.01 17.59
C ALA A 221 -13.75 -0.83 18.47
N LYS A 222 -14.56 -1.13 19.50
CA LYS A 222 -15.01 -0.14 20.50
C LYS A 222 -13.87 0.24 21.42
#